data_55ce42e7f80046cd516db449b1349f1b
#
_entry.id   55ce42e7f80046cd516db449b1349f1b
#
_cell.length_a   1.000
_cell.length_b   1.000
_cell.length_c   1.000
_cell.angle_alpha   90.00
_cell.angle_beta   90.00
_cell.angle_gamma   90.00
#
_symmetry.space_group_name_H-M   'P 1'
#
loop_
_entity.id
_entity.type
_entity.pdbx_description
1 polymer ?
#
loop_
_entity_poly.entity_id
_entity_poly.type
_entity_poly.pdbx_seq_one_letter_code
_entity_poly.pdbx_strand_id
1 'polypeptide(L)'
;MLTAIIDYSSGNLYSAQKAFEKITASNNLGSVVVTSDPKIISSADRLVLPGDGAFPSCKAELMSSEAYEAMVYGAVEKSRPFLGICVGMQLMATKSYEYQETEGLDWIDGEVKKIDPKD
;
A
#
# COMPACT_ATOMS: atom_id res chain seq x y z
N MET A 1 -5.52 0.51 -19.06
CA MET A 1 -4.72 0.32 -17.85
C MET A 1 -5.57 0.35 -16.60
N LEU A 2 -5.28 -0.51 -15.65
CA LEU A 2 -6.03 -0.58 -14.40
C LEU A 2 -5.12 -0.25 -13.21
N THR A 3 -5.55 0.69 -12.38
CA THR A 3 -4.92 0.98 -11.09
C THR A 3 -5.80 0.41 -9.98
N ALA A 4 -5.22 -0.48 -9.17
CA ALA A 4 -5.93 -1.08 -8.04
C ALA A 4 -5.45 -0.46 -6.73
N ILE A 5 -6.37 0.11 -5.98
CA ILE A 5 -6.13 0.60 -4.62
C ILE A 5 -6.52 -0.54 -3.69
N ILE A 6 -5.55 -1.02 -2.91
CA ILE A 6 -5.73 -2.22 -2.10
C ILE A 6 -6.55 -1.91 -0.86
N ASP A 7 -7.69 -2.57 -0.74
CA ASP A 7 -8.57 -2.48 0.42
C ASP A 7 -8.24 -3.63 1.38
N TYR A 8 -7.58 -3.31 2.49
CA TYR A 8 -7.24 -4.27 3.53
C TYR A 8 -7.73 -3.78 4.91
N SER A 9 -8.80 -3.00 4.90
CA SER A 9 -9.45 -2.42 6.08
C SER A 9 -8.69 -1.24 6.70
N SER A 10 -7.70 -0.69 6.02
CA SER A 10 -6.94 0.47 6.48
C SER A 10 -6.75 1.47 5.35
N GLY A 11 -6.64 2.74 5.73
CA GLY A 11 -6.39 3.84 4.82
C GLY A 11 -7.64 4.62 4.47
N ASN A 12 -7.44 5.84 3.98
CA ASN A 12 -8.53 6.67 3.48
C ASN A 12 -8.79 6.34 2.02
N LEU A 13 -9.54 5.27 1.81
CA LEU A 13 -9.78 4.72 0.48
C LEU A 13 -10.54 5.68 -0.44
N TYR A 14 -11.51 6.41 0.12
CA TYR A 14 -12.31 7.33 -0.67
C TYR A 14 -11.47 8.49 -1.21
N SER A 15 -10.66 9.11 -0.36
CA SER A 15 -9.78 10.21 -0.78
C SER A 15 -8.77 9.76 -1.82
N ALA A 16 -8.16 8.61 -1.61
CA ALA A 16 -7.22 8.04 -2.57
C ALA A 16 -7.90 7.76 -3.91
N GLN A 17 -9.07 7.12 -3.86
CA GLN A 17 -9.83 6.81 -5.06
C GLN A 17 -10.15 8.06 -5.87
N LYS A 18 -10.65 9.11 -5.22
CA LYS A 18 -11.01 10.36 -5.90
C LYS A 18 -9.80 11.04 -6.53
N ALA A 19 -8.66 11.04 -5.83
CA ALA A 19 -7.44 11.62 -6.36
C ALA A 19 -6.95 10.90 -7.62
N PHE A 20 -6.93 9.57 -7.58
CA PHE A 20 -6.50 8.77 -8.72
C PHE A 20 -7.49 8.85 -9.88
N GLU A 21 -8.79 8.84 -9.60
CA GLU A 21 -9.81 8.99 -10.64
C GLU A 21 -9.66 10.31 -11.38
N LYS A 22 -9.40 11.39 -10.64
CA LYS A 22 -9.22 12.71 -11.25
C LYS A 22 -8.01 12.73 -12.20
N ILE A 23 -6.90 12.19 -11.76
CA ILE A 23 -5.66 12.19 -12.56
C ILE A 23 -5.79 11.26 -13.77
N THR A 24 -6.34 10.07 -13.58
CA THR A 24 -6.47 9.11 -14.68
C THR A 24 -7.45 9.60 -15.75
N ALA A 25 -8.55 10.23 -15.34
CA ALA A 25 -9.50 10.79 -16.29
C ALA A 25 -8.91 11.96 -17.07
N SER A 26 -8.21 12.87 -16.39
CA SER A 26 -7.61 14.05 -17.02
C SER A 26 -6.50 13.70 -18.01
N ASN A 27 -5.82 12.57 -17.81
CA ASN A 27 -4.65 12.20 -18.62
C ASN A 27 -4.87 10.92 -19.45
N ASN A 28 -6.10 10.44 -19.50
CA ASN A 28 -6.45 9.22 -20.24
C ASN A 28 -5.59 8.02 -19.84
N LEU A 29 -5.45 7.80 -18.52
CA LEU A 29 -4.57 6.76 -17.96
C LEU A 29 -5.30 5.49 -17.55
N GLY A 30 -6.55 5.31 -17.98
CA GLY A 30 -7.33 4.10 -17.70
C GLY A 30 -8.27 4.25 -16.52
N SER A 31 -8.50 3.17 -15.80
CA SER A 31 -9.49 3.11 -14.72
C SER A 31 -8.86 2.83 -13.37
N VAL A 32 -9.62 3.14 -12.31
CA VAL A 32 -9.21 2.97 -10.91
C VAL A 32 -10.26 2.13 -10.20
N VAL A 33 -9.84 1.17 -9.40
CA VAL A 33 -10.74 0.35 -8.60
C VAL A 33 -10.19 0.22 -7.18
N VAL A 34 -11.08 0.25 -6.19
CA VAL A 34 -10.74 -0.09 -4.80
C VAL A 34 -11.21 -1.52 -4.57
N THR A 35 -10.31 -2.40 -4.20
CA THR A 35 -10.64 -3.82 -4.15
C THR A 35 -9.73 -4.61 -3.19
N SER A 36 -10.28 -5.68 -2.64
CA SER A 36 -9.52 -6.72 -1.93
C SER A 36 -9.46 -8.02 -2.74
N ASP A 37 -10.08 -8.04 -3.91
CA ASP A 37 -10.16 -9.26 -4.74
C ASP A 37 -8.79 -9.60 -5.32
N PRO A 38 -8.22 -10.76 -4.95
CA PRO A 38 -6.90 -11.16 -5.45
C PRO A 38 -6.81 -11.24 -6.98
N LYS A 39 -7.88 -11.62 -7.64
CA LYS A 39 -7.90 -11.74 -9.10
C LYS A 39 -7.75 -10.38 -9.76
N ILE A 40 -8.44 -9.38 -9.24
CA ILE A 40 -8.37 -8.01 -9.77
C ILE A 40 -6.99 -7.42 -9.49
N ILE A 41 -6.49 -7.59 -8.26
CA ILE A 41 -5.17 -7.09 -7.88
C ILE A 41 -4.07 -7.72 -8.74
N SER A 42 -4.14 -9.03 -8.96
CA SER A 42 -3.17 -9.74 -9.79
C SER A 42 -3.16 -9.26 -11.24
N SER A 43 -4.29 -8.79 -11.75
CA SER A 43 -4.42 -8.31 -13.13
C SER A 43 -4.14 -6.82 -13.29
N ALA A 44 -4.06 -6.07 -12.19
CA ALA A 44 -3.85 -4.62 -12.25
C ALA A 44 -2.47 -4.25 -12.78
N ASP A 45 -2.42 -3.14 -13.50
CA ASP A 45 -1.16 -2.64 -14.05
C ASP A 45 -0.38 -1.80 -13.04
N ARG A 46 -1.07 -1.19 -12.10
CA ARG A 46 -0.49 -0.35 -11.04
C ARG A 46 -1.18 -0.66 -9.72
N LEU A 47 -0.42 -0.65 -8.63
CA LEU A 47 -0.93 -0.95 -7.29
C LEU A 47 -0.70 0.22 -6.35
N VAL A 48 -1.68 0.49 -5.50
CA VAL A 48 -1.61 1.54 -4.48
C VAL A 48 -1.92 0.93 -3.12
N LEU A 49 -1.02 1.11 -2.16
CA LEU A 49 -1.19 0.63 -0.80
C LEU A 49 -1.36 1.83 0.14
N PRO A 50 -2.60 2.17 0.52
CA PRO A 50 -2.82 3.20 1.53
C PRO A 50 -2.62 2.61 2.93
N GLY A 51 -2.60 3.46 3.93
CA GLY A 51 -2.54 3.02 5.32
C GLY A 51 -2.86 4.19 6.24
N ASP A 52 -3.62 3.91 7.29
CA ASP A 52 -4.02 4.93 8.26
C ASP A 52 -3.99 4.30 9.66
N GLY A 53 -3.39 5.01 10.62
CA GLY A 53 -3.26 4.53 11.98
C GLY A 53 -1.87 4.02 12.30
N ALA A 54 -1.79 3.00 13.14
CA ALA A 54 -0.53 2.51 13.66
C ALA A 54 0.07 1.41 12.78
N PHE A 55 1.39 1.42 12.66
CA PHE A 55 2.12 0.44 11.87
C PHE A 55 1.78 -1.01 12.26
N PRO A 56 1.81 -1.42 13.56
CA PRO A 56 1.52 -2.80 13.91
C PRO A 56 0.12 -3.25 13.49
N SER A 57 -0.88 -2.39 13.67
CA SER A 57 -2.26 -2.70 13.30
C SER A 57 -2.42 -2.86 11.79
N CYS A 58 -1.84 -1.94 11.03
CA CYS A 58 -1.88 -2.01 9.57
C CYS A 58 -1.16 -3.25 9.04
N LYS A 59 0.00 -3.58 9.62
CA LYS A 59 0.74 -4.78 9.21
C LYS A 59 -0.09 -6.04 9.45
N ALA A 60 -0.72 -6.14 10.64
CA ALA A 60 -1.57 -7.29 10.98
C ALA A 60 -2.77 -7.40 10.04
N GLU A 61 -3.44 -6.29 9.74
CA GLU A 61 -4.58 -6.27 8.83
C GLU A 61 -4.17 -6.69 7.41
N LEU A 62 -3.03 -6.19 6.94
CA LEU A 62 -2.54 -6.54 5.61
C LEU A 62 -2.20 -8.03 5.53
N MET A 63 -1.50 -8.57 6.53
CA MET A 63 -1.08 -9.98 6.53
C MET A 63 -2.27 -10.93 6.60
N SER A 64 -3.38 -10.53 7.22
CA SER A 64 -4.59 -11.35 7.28
C SER A 64 -5.53 -11.10 6.09
N SER A 65 -5.22 -10.17 5.22
CA SER A 65 -6.04 -9.87 4.04
C SER A 65 -5.80 -10.87 2.91
N GLU A 66 -6.87 -11.23 2.21
CA GLU A 66 -6.78 -12.04 1.00
C GLU A 66 -6.01 -11.31 -0.12
N ALA A 67 -5.88 -10.00 -0.01
CA ALA A 67 -5.17 -9.18 -0.99
C ALA A 67 -3.65 -9.31 -0.92
N TYR A 68 -3.11 -9.79 0.20
CA TYR A 68 -1.67 -9.73 0.46
C TYR A 68 -0.83 -10.46 -0.58
N GLU A 69 -1.14 -11.71 -0.86
CA GLU A 69 -0.35 -12.51 -1.81
C GLU A 69 -0.43 -11.96 -3.24
N ALA A 70 -1.60 -11.50 -3.65
CA ALA A 70 -1.77 -10.90 -4.97
C ALA A 70 -0.99 -9.58 -5.09
N MET A 71 -0.93 -8.80 -4.01
CA MET A 71 -0.13 -7.58 -3.95
C MET A 71 1.36 -7.89 -4.11
N VAL A 72 1.87 -8.88 -3.39
CA VAL A 72 3.27 -9.31 -3.50
C VAL A 72 3.58 -9.78 -4.92
N TYR A 73 2.70 -10.59 -5.49
CA TYR A 73 2.85 -11.06 -6.86
C TYR A 73 2.99 -9.89 -7.83
N GLY A 74 2.10 -8.92 -7.77
CA GLY A 74 2.12 -7.77 -8.68
C GLY A 74 3.34 -6.87 -8.49
N ALA A 75 3.68 -6.56 -7.24
CA ALA A 75 4.75 -5.63 -6.93
C ALA A 75 6.14 -6.26 -7.10
N VAL A 76 6.33 -7.47 -6.60
CA VAL A 76 7.65 -8.11 -6.56
C VAL A 76 7.91 -8.97 -7.79
N GLU A 77 7.02 -9.92 -8.09
CA GLU A 77 7.26 -10.83 -9.22
C GLU A 77 7.05 -10.16 -10.57
N LYS A 78 6.03 -9.33 -10.70
CA LYS A 78 5.74 -8.65 -11.96
C LYS A 78 6.36 -7.27 -12.07
N SER A 79 6.97 -6.77 -11.02
CA SER A 79 7.63 -5.45 -10.98
C SER A 79 6.71 -4.33 -11.48
N ARG A 80 5.43 -4.40 -11.12
CA ARG A 80 4.46 -3.37 -11.50
C ARG A 80 4.65 -2.12 -10.65
N PRO A 81 4.37 -0.94 -11.19
CA PRO A 81 4.44 0.29 -10.39
C PRO A 81 3.61 0.16 -9.11
N PHE A 82 4.21 0.56 -8.00
CA PHE A 82 3.63 0.42 -6.67
C PHE A 82 3.81 1.73 -5.91
N LEU A 83 2.72 2.25 -5.35
CA LEU A 83 2.76 3.46 -4.54
C LEU A 83 2.23 3.17 -3.13
N GLY A 84 3.09 3.34 -2.12
CA GLY A 84 2.67 3.30 -0.72
C GLY A 84 2.37 4.71 -0.24
N ILE A 85 1.23 4.89 0.43
CA ILE A 85 0.79 6.19 0.94
C ILE A 85 0.70 6.13 2.46
N CYS A 86 1.36 7.07 3.14
CA CYS A 86 1.35 7.22 4.60
C CYS A 86 1.86 5.93 5.25
N VAL A 87 1.08 5.27 6.13
CA VAL A 87 1.50 4.01 6.75
C VAL A 87 1.74 2.93 5.70
N GLY A 88 1.00 2.95 4.58
CA GLY A 88 1.25 2.04 3.47
C GLY A 88 2.68 2.15 2.94
N MET A 89 3.20 3.35 2.85
CA MET A 89 4.60 3.57 2.49
C MET A 89 5.54 3.04 3.57
N GLN A 90 5.23 3.28 4.84
CA GLN A 90 6.05 2.82 5.96
C GLN A 90 6.13 1.29 6.02
N LEU A 91 5.05 0.60 5.68
CA LEU A 91 5.01 -0.86 5.65
C LEU A 91 6.05 -1.48 4.72
N MET A 92 6.53 -0.73 3.74
CA MET A 92 7.53 -1.22 2.78
C MET A 92 8.94 -1.32 3.40
N ALA A 93 9.17 -0.69 4.55
CA ALA A 93 10.46 -0.70 5.24
C ALA A 93 10.77 -2.07 5.85
N THR A 94 12.01 -2.25 6.31
CA THR A 94 12.44 -3.47 6.98
C THR A 94 11.64 -3.69 8.26
N LYS A 95 11.49 -2.65 9.08
CA LYS A 95 10.73 -2.74 10.34
C LYS A 95 10.38 -1.36 10.89
N SER A 96 9.52 -1.36 11.89
CA SER A 96 9.07 -0.16 12.61
C SER A 96 9.20 -0.36 14.11
N TYR A 97 9.47 0.73 14.81
CA TYR A 97 9.47 0.76 16.27
C TYR A 97 8.24 1.46 16.85
N GLU A 98 7.24 1.77 16.03
CA GLU A 98 6.01 2.42 16.51
C GLU A 98 5.26 1.48 17.45
N TYR A 99 5.10 1.89 18.70
CA TYR A 99 4.54 1.14 19.82
C TYR A 99 5.30 -0.13 20.19
N GLN A 100 5.78 -0.87 19.23
CA GLN A 100 6.54 -2.10 19.41
C GLN A 100 7.34 -2.36 18.17
N GLU A 101 8.36 -3.20 18.27
CA GLU A 101 9.11 -3.61 17.11
C GLU A 101 8.27 -4.53 16.25
N THR A 102 8.03 -4.13 15.00
CA THR A 102 7.21 -4.88 14.06
C THR A 102 7.93 -4.97 12.72
N GLU A 103 8.01 -6.16 12.15
CA GLU A 103 8.60 -6.32 10.83
C GLU A 103 7.69 -5.75 9.76
N GLY A 104 8.29 -5.05 8.79
CA GLY A 104 7.61 -4.58 7.58
C GLY A 104 7.70 -5.60 6.46
N LEU A 105 7.46 -5.13 5.25
CA LEU A 105 7.55 -5.98 4.06
C LEU A 105 8.99 -6.19 3.58
N ASP A 106 9.90 -5.38 4.09
CA ASP A 106 11.33 -5.43 3.76
C ASP A 106 11.62 -5.25 2.26
N TRP A 107 10.82 -4.41 1.62
CA TRP A 107 11.04 -4.05 0.21
C TRP A 107 12.01 -2.88 0.07
N ILE A 108 12.10 -2.03 1.09
CA ILE A 108 13.02 -0.89 1.15
C ILE A 108 13.83 -1.02 2.43
N ASP A 109 15.14 -1.12 2.29
CA ASP A 109 16.04 -1.25 3.43
C ASP A 109 16.02 0.01 4.28
N GLY A 110 15.59 -0.11 5.52
CA GLY A 110 15.45 1.02 6.43
C GLY A 110 14.46 0.74 7.54
N GLU A 111 14.36 1.69 8.46
CA GLU A 111 13.54 1.56 9.66
C GLU A 111 12.64 2.76 9.87
N VAL A 112 11.44 2.50 10.37
CA VAL A 112 10.51 3.55 10.79
C VAL A 112 10.69 3.76 12.28
N LYS A 113 11.10 4.96 12.67
CA LYS A 113 11.33 5.29 14.08
C LYS A 113 11.02 6.76 14.36
N LYS A 114 10.86 7.06 15.63
CA LYS A 114 10.57 8.42 16.07
C LYS A 114 11.72 9.35 15.69
N ILE A 115 11.38 10.51 15.18
CA ILE A 115 12.34 11.53 14.84
C ILE A 115 12.99 12.07 16.14
N ASP A 116 14.32 12.18 16.14
CA ASP A 116 15.06 12.83 17.22
C ASP A 116 15.48 14.22 16.71
N PRO A 117 14.84 15.29 17.21
CA PRO A 117 15.07 16.63 16.69
C PRO A 117 16.31 17.33 17.25
N LYS A 118 17.19 16.64 17.93
CA LYS A 118 18.37 17.27 18.54
C LYS A 118 19.40 17.75 17.53
N ASP A 119 19.33 17.26 16.33
CA ASP A 119 20.26 17.65 15.26
C ASP A 119 19.69 18.71 14.36
#